data_82029bc4aa37ef508d089a0bf8f631bb
#
_entry.id   82029bc4aa37ef508d089a0bf8f631bb
#
_cell.length_a   1.000
_cell.length_b   1.000
_cell.length_c   1.000
_cell.angle_alpha   90.00
_cell.angle_beta   90.00
_cell.angle_gamma   90.00
#
_symmetry.space_group_name_H-M   'P 1'
#
loop_
_entity.id
_entity.type
_entity.pdbx_description
1 polymer ?
#
loop_
_entity_poly.entity_id
_entity_poly.type
_entity_poly.pdbx_seq_one_letter_code
_entity_poly.pdbx_strand_id
1 'polypeptide(L)' 'MKKFGEKIRLMREEKEISREEFCGDETELSVRQLARIELNQSIPNLSKASFIANRLGVKL' A
#
# COMPACT_ATOMS: atom_id res chain seq x y z
N MET A 1 13.03 -10.32 10.06
CA MET A 1 12.60 -9.99 8.67
C MET A 1 11.28 -9.21 8.72
N LYS A 2 11.20 -8.14 7.97
CA LYS A 2 9.98 -7.34 7.96
C LYS A 2 8.92 -8.00 7.10
N LYS A 3 7.68 -7.94 7.55
CA LYS A 3 6.57 -8.46 6.80
C LYS A 3 6.19 -7.51 5.66
N PHE A 4 5.49 -8.04 4.68
CA PHE A 4 5.11 -7.31 3.48
C PHE A 4 4.42 -5.98 3.81
N GLY A 5 3.44 -6.00 4.71
CA GLY A 5 2.71 -4.78 5.08
C GLY A 5 3.59 -3.72 5.72
N GLU A 6 4.53 -4.14 6.55
CA GLU A 6 5.46 -3.21 7.18
C GLU A 6 6.36 -2.54 6.15
N LYS A 7 6.78 -3.29 5.12
CA LYS A 7 7.59 -2.74 4.04
C LYS A 7 6.81 -1.67 3.28
N ILE A 8 5.56 -1.95 2.96
CA ILE A 8 4.70 -0.99 2.25
C ILE A 8 4.57 0.28 3.07
N ARG A 9 4.28 0.15 4.36
CA ARG A 9 4.12 1.31 5.24
C ARG A 9 5.40 2.14 5.29
N LEU A 10 6.55 1.49 5.48
CA LEU A 10 7.82 2.20 5.56
C LEU A 10 8.14 2.93 4.26
N MET A 11 7.92 2.29 3.13
CA MET A 11 8.18 2.91 1.83
C MET A 11 7.25 4.11 1.60
N ARG A 12 5.98 3.97 2.01
CA ARG A 12 5.03 5.07 1.91
C ARG A 12 5.45 6.25 2.80
N GLU A 13 5.85 5.95 4.04
CA GLU A 13 6.27 6.98 4.99
C GLU A 13 7.55 7.67 4.56
N GLU A 14 8.47 6.94 3.93
CA GLU A 14 9.68 7.52 3.38
C GLU A 14 9.37 8.57 2.32
N LYS A 15 8.29 8.38 1.58
CA LYS A 15 7.85 9.32 0.55
C LYS A 15 6.97 10.42 1.13
N GLU A 16 6.68 10.38 2.42
CA GLU A 16 5.85 11.34 3.12
C GLU A 16 4.46 11.46 2.51
N ILE A 17 3.89 10.32 2.13
CA ILE A 17 2.56 10.24 1.54
C ILE A 17 1.59 9.71 2.57
N SER A 18 0.47 10.41 2.78
CA SER A 18 -0.58 9.91 3.66
C SER A 18 -1.31 8.75 2.98
N ARG A 19 -2.06 7.97 3.77
CA ARG A 19 -2.86 6.89 3.19
C ARG A 19 -3.89 7.44 2.20
N GLU A 20 -4.48 8.59 2.53
CA GLU A 20 -5.46 9.25 1.66
C GLU A 20 -4.84 9.63 0.32
N GLU A 21 -3.66 10.20 0.35
CA GLU A 21 -2.95 10.56 -0.87
C GLU A 21 -2.56 9.32 -1.68
N PHE A 22 -2.14 8.28 -0.97
CA PHE A 22 -1.71 7.04 -1.61
C PHE A 22 -2.86 6.37 -2.36
N CYS A 23 -4.04 6.35 -1.75
CA CYS A 23 -5.21 5.70 -2.33
C CYS A 23 -5.92 6.56 -3.39
N GLY A 24 -5.73 7.88 -3.31
CA GLY A 24 -6.37 8.79 -4.24
C GLY A 24 -7.88 8.77 -4.10
N ASP A 25 -8.59 8.48 -5.19
CA ASP A 25 -10.04 8.44 -5.20
C ASP A 25 -10.61 7.12 -4.70
N GLU A 26 -9.76 6.24 -4.24
CA GLU A 26 -10.13 4.93 -3.69
C GLU A 26 -10.82 3.99 -4.68
N THR A 27 -10.62 4.21 -5.98
CA THR A 27 -11.20 3.31 -6.98
C THR A 27 -10.49 1.95 -7.01
N GLU A 28 -9.17 1.96 -6.79
CA GLU A 28 -8.38 0.72 -6.81
C GLU A 28 -8.18 0.16 -5.41
N LEU A 29 -8.02 1.03 -4.42
CA LEU A 29 -7.66 0.63 -3.07
C LEU A 29 -8.20 1.68 -2.09
N SER A 30 -8.99 1.25 -1.11
CA SER A 30 -9.49 2.17 -0.10
C SER A 30 -8.45 2.36 1.01
N VAL A 31 -8.58 3.48 1.74
CA VAL A 31 -7.73 3.76 2.90
C VAL A 31 -7.82 2.63 3.91
N ARG A 32 -9.03 2.12 4.14
CA ARG A 32 -9.25 1.02 5.07
C ARG A 32 -8.54 -0.25 4.65
N GLN A 33 -8.60 -0.57 3.36
CA GLN A 33 -7.92 -1.74 2.83
C GLN A 33 -6.41 -1.59 2.94
N LEU A 34 -5.89 -0.41 2.63
CA LEU A 34 -4.46 -0.13 2.77
C LEU A 34 -4.01 -0.31 4.21
N ALA A 35 -4.78 0.22 5.16
CA ALA A 35 -4.45 0.09 6.57
C ALA A 35 -4.36 -1.39 6.98
N ARG A 36 -5.31 -2.21 6.53
CA ARG A 36 -5.32 -3.64 6.83
C ARG A 36 -4.10 -4.34 6.24
N ILE A 37 -3.73 -3.97 5.02
CA ILE A 37 -2.56 -4.55 4.37
C ILE A 37 -1.30 -4.17 5.13
N GLU A 38 -1.17 -2.91 5.53
CA GLU A 38 -0.01 -2.44 6.28
C GLU A 38 0.12 -3.12 7.64
N LEU A 39 -1.01 -3.50 8.23
CA LEU A 39 -1.01 -4.21 9.52
C LEU A 39 -0.92 -5.73 9.35
N ASN A 40 -0.75 -6.20 8.13
CA ASN A 40 -0.67 -7.63 7.81
C ASN A 40 -1.95 -8.41 8.17
N GLN A 41 -3.07 -7.71 8.14
CA GLN A 41 -4.39 -8.32 8.39
C GLN A 41 -5.07 -8.76 7.10
N SER A 42 -4.51 -8.36 5.96
CA SER A 42 -5.06 -8.68 4.65
C SER A 42 -3.92 -8.79 3.64
N ILE A 43 -4.09 -9.64 2.65
CA ILE A 43 -3.13 -9.80 1.58
C ILE A 43 -3.75 -9.21 0.32
N PRO A 44 -3.09 -8.27 -0.38
CA PRO A 44 -3.66 -7.69 -1.58
C PRO A 44 -3.69 -8.71 -2.71
N ASN A 45 -4.74 -8.65 -3.55
CA ASN A 45 -4.75 -9.44 -4.77
C ASN A 45 -3.78 -8.79 -5.78
N LEU A 46 -3.63 -9.42 -6.94
CA LEU A 46 -2.66 -8.96 -7.94
C LEU A 46 -2.93 -7.52 -8.38
N SER A 47 -4.20 -7.19 -8.59
CA SER A 47 -4.59 -5.85 -9.02
C SER A 47 -4.19 -4.79 -7.99
N LYS A 48 -4.47 -5.04 -6.72
CA LYS A 48 -4.12 -4.13 -5.64
C LYS A 48 -2.61 -4.06 -5.41
N ALA A 49 -1.94 -5.21 -5.52
CA ALA A 49 -0.48 -5.24 -5.39
C ALA A 49 0.18 -4.41 -6.50
N SER A 50 -0.32 -4.51 -7.72
CA SER A 50 0.19 -3.71 -8.84
C SER A 50 -0.02 -2.22 -8.61
N PHE A 51 -1.20 -1.83 -8.11
CA PHE A 51 -1.47 -0.43 -7.78
C PHE A 51 -0.48 0.08 -6.73
N ILE A 52 -0.28 -0.71 -5.68
CA ILE A 52 0.65 -0.33 -4.60
C ILE A 52 2.07 -0.17 -5.15
N ALA A 53 2.52 -1.12 -5.96
CA ALA A 53 3.87 -1.08 -6.54
C ALA A 53 4.04 0.15 -7.42
N ASN A 54 3.04 0.46 -8.25
CA ASN A 54 3.08 1.65 -9.11
C ASN A 54 3.18 2.93 -8.28
N ARG A 55 2.41 3.02 -7.22
CA ARG A 55 2.44 4.20 -6.35
C ARG A 55 3.78 4.38 -5.66
N LEU A 56 4.41 3.27 -5.29
CA LEU A 56 5.71 3.31 -4.62
C LEU A 56 6.87 3.42 -5.61
N GLY A 57 6.60 3.26 -6.89
CA GLY A 57 7.62 3.36 -7.91
C GLY A 57 8.54 2.15 -7.96
N VAL A 58 8.05 0.98 -7.54
CA VAL A 58 8.81 -0.26 -7.58
C VAL A 58 8.20 -1.21 -8.59
N LYS A 59 9.01 -2.13 -9.09
CA LYS A 59 8.53 -3.16 -10.01
C LYS A 59 8.17 -4.41 -9.22
N LEU A 60 7.16 -5.08 -9.67
CA LEU A 60 6.78 -6.37 -9.10
C LEU A 60 7.70 -7.49 -9.61
#